data_07b629f1be4141585a0a52eb3986516f
#
_entry.id   07b629f1be4141585a0a52eb3986516f
#
_cell.length_a   1.000
_cell.length_b   1.000
_cell.length_c   1.000
_cell.angle_alpha   90.00
_cell.angle_beta   90.00
_cell.angle_gamma   90.00
#
_symmetry.space_group_name_H-M   'P 1'
#
loop_
_entity.id
_entity.type
_entity.pdbx_description
1 polymer ?
#
loop_
_entity_poly.entity_id
_entity_poly.type
_entity_poly.pdbx_seq_one_letter_code
_entity_poly.pdbx_strand_id
1 'polypeptide(L)'
;MSDDIDEARDWQGQEVDCAACVHLALSGSDRCRLKHACVNDRYARRIDRFFNWNPGLADRYLGHPHFEVRAIAAKFANVFLLPTLLADVDETVRWNAVRRLPKRYALRLQKDPHREVRMRVVTLLDGDELLPMVSDEDYYVRLVVARRIAPPLLGRMIDDPEAEVRRVVARRLPDGWLLGMINDCDASVRLEVAQRLSPEVLTMLRRDPDWRIRYEVASRAAASELSDLAEDQDSLVREVARARVSVRLERGSGSSA
;
A
#
# COMPACT_ATOMS: atom_id res chain seq x y z
N MET A 1 31.43 14.11 0.27
CA MET A 1 30.16 14.16 -0.50
C MET A 1 29.20 15.19 0.10
N SER A 2 29.66 16.39 0.46
CA SER A 2 28.83 17.43 1.10
C SER A 2 28.69 18.72 0.30
N ASP A 3 29.45 18.90 -0.77
CA ASP A 3 29.56 20.20 -1.46
C ASP A 3 28.51 20.47 -2.54
N ASP A 4 27.76 19.45 -2.96
CA ASP A 4 26.85 19.53 -4.10
C ASP A 4 25.53 20.29 -3.79
N ILE A 5 25.12 20.33 -2.53
CA ILE A 5 23.88 21.02 -2.10
C ILE A 5 24.07 22.54 -2.08
N ASP A 6 25.29 23.01 -1.90
CA ASP A 6 25.58 24.45 -1.84
C ASP A 6 25.75 25.10 -3.23
N GLU A 7 25.78 24.30 -4.30
CA GLU A 7 25.86 24.80 -5.67
C GLU A 7 24.46 25.11 -6.25
N ALA A 8 24.39 26.14 -7.08
CA ALA A 8 23.22 26.47 -7.86
C ALA A 8 23.42 25.95 -9.29
N ARG A 9 23.04 24.70 -9.54
CA ARG A 9 23.08 24.09 -10.86
C ARG A 9 21.67 23.78 -11.37
N ASP A 10 21.50 23.89 -12.67
CA ASP A 10 20.29 23.48 -13.35
C ASP A 10 20.23 21.94 -13.53
N TRP A 11 19.13 21.46 -14.14
CA TRP A 11 18.90 20.04 -14.43
C TRP A 11 19.88 19.44 -15.47
N GLN A 12 20.62 20.31 -16.21
CA GLN A 12 21.68 19.91 -17.14
C GLN A 12 23.07 19.95 -16.49
N GLY A 13 23.15 20.34 -15.19
CA GLY A 13 24.39 20.46 -14.45
C GLY A 13 25.13 21.79 -14.68
N GLN A 14 24.54 22.73 -15.42
CA GLN A 14 25.13 24.04 -15.66
C GLN A 14 24.86 25.00 -14.49
N GLU A 15 25.72 25.97 -14.31
CA GLU A 15 25.52 27.00 -13.29
C GLU A 15 24.28 27.87 -13.64
N VAL A 16 23.42 28.13 -12.65
CA VAL A 16 22.20 28.92 -12.86
C VAL A 16 22.56 30.39 -13.04
N ASP A 17 22.36 30.92 -14.26
CA ASP A 17 22.54 32.33 -14.57
C ASP A 17 21.29 33.13 -14.22
N CYS A 18 21.36 33.88 -13.10
CA CYS A 18 20.26 34.76 -12.70
C CYS A 18 20.16 36.03 -13.59
N ALA A 19 21.25 36.49 -14.22
CA ALA A 19 21.24 37.69 -15.02
C ALA A 19 20.47 37.51 -16.35
N ALA A 20 20.55 36.29 -16.92
CA ALA A 20 19.78 35.92 -18.11
C ALA A 20 18.38 35.34 -17.79
N CYS A 21 17.99 35.24 -16.52
CA CYS A 21 16.75 34.59 -16.11
C CYS A 21 15.52 35.46 -16.37
N VAL A 22 14.47 34.89 -16.98
CA VAL A 22 13.18 35.57 -17.22
C VAL A 22 12.49 36.00 -15.91
N HIS A 23 12.91 35.52 -14.79
CA HIS A 23 12.38 35.85 -13.47
C HIS A 23 13.30 36.75 -12.62
N LEU A 24 14.28 37.42 -13.27
CA LEU A 24 15.21 38.30 -12.56
C LEU A 24 14.48 39.36 -11.70
N ALA A 25 13.36 39.89 -12.19
CA ALA A 25 12.55 40.89 -11.47
C ALA A 25 11.97 40.36 -10.14
N LEU A 26 11.81 39.04 -10.00
CA LEU A 26 11.30 38.42 -8.75
C LEU A 26 12.35 38.37 -7.63
N SER A 27 13.64 38.43 -7.96
CA SER A 27 14.71 38.42 -6.96
C SER A 27 14.72 39.67 -6.08
N GLY A 28 14.34 40.80 -6.65
CA GLY A 28 14.21 42.07 -5.91
C GLY A 28 13.01 42.16 -4.97
N SER A 29 12.04 41.23 -5.09
CA SER A 29 10.80 41.18 -4.27
C SER A 29 10.75 39.98 -3.33
N ASP A 30 11.88 39.33 -3.04
CA ASP A 30 12.00 38.09 -2.25
C ASP A 30 11.12 36.90 -2.72
N ARG A 31 10.67 36.94 -3.99
CA ARG A 31 9.86 35.87 -4.59
C ARG A 31 10.67 34.88 -5.42
N CYS A 32 11.97 35.12 -5.60
CA CYS A 32 12.95 34.21 -6.17
C CYS A 32 14.28 34.42 -5.45
N ARG A 33 14.94 33.32 -5.06
CA ARG A 33 16.22 33.38 -4.36
C ARG A 33 17.10 32.21 -4.78
N LEU A 34 18.27 32.51 -5.34
CA LEU A 34 19.24 31.49 -5.74
C LEU A 34 19.56 30.55 -4.57
N LYS A 35 19.74 29.26 -4.84
CA LYS A 35 19.99 28.19 -3.84
C LYS A 35 18.86 27.97 -2.83
N HIS A 36 17.75 28.68 -2.94
CA HIS A 36 16.66 28.57 -1.98
C HIS A 36 15.29 28.37 -2.63
N ALA A 37 14.89 29.21 -3.58
CA ALA A 37 13.65 29.16 -4.32
C ALA A 37 13.90 29.57 -5.77
N CYS A 38 14.09 28.59 -6.65
CA CYS A 38 14.44 28.83 -8.04
C CYS A 38 13.85 27.74 -8.93
N VAL A 39 13.16 28.12 -10.01
CA VAL A 39 12.54 27.18 -10.96
C VAL A 39 13.57 26.49 -11.85
N ASN A 40 14.72 27.14 -12.07
CA ASN A 40 15.79 26.59 -12.91
C ASN A 40 16.77 25.70 -12.12
N ASP A 41 16.59 25.56 -10.80
CA ASP A 41 17.45 24.72 -9.98
C ASP A 41 17.13 23.22 -10.19
N ARG A 42 18.11 22.33 -10.05
CA ARG A 42 17.94 20.89 -10.17
C ARG A 42 17.25 20.24 -8.94
N TYR A 43 17.18 20.93 -7.81
CA TYR A 43 16.61 20.38 -6.59
C TYR A 43 15.10 20.62 -6.50
N ALA A 44 14.33 19.55 -6.47
CA ALA A 44 12.87 19.56 -6.35
C ALA A 44 12.34 20.48 -5.26
N ARG A 45 13.01 20.52 -4.08
CA ARG A 45 12.61 21.39 -2.96
C ARG A 45 12.74 22.88 -3.29
N ARG A 46 13.72 23.28 -4.10
CA ARG A 46 13.93 24.68 -4.51
C ARG A 46 12.92 25.08 -5.57
N ILE A 47 12.60 24.17 -6.48
CA ILE A 47 11.55 24.35 -7.49
C ILE A 47 10.16 24.43 -6.81
N ASP A 48 9.88 23.53 -5.87
CA ASP A 48 8.61 23.51 -5.12
C ASP A 48 8.39 24.82 -4.36
N ARG A 49 9.43 25.31 -3.69
CA ARG A 49 9.38 26.59 -2.98
C ARG A 49 9.17 27.78 -3.93
N PHE A 50 9.77 27.75 -5.12
CA PHE A 50 9.55 28.78 -6.12
C PHE A 50 8.07 28.85 -6.53
N PHE A 51 7.43 27.73 -6.85
CA PHE A 51 6.02 27.72 -7.19
C PHE A 51 5.11 28.01 -6.00
N ASN A 52 5.49 27.63 -4.82
CA ASN A 52 4.74 27.99 -3.60
C ASN A 52 4.69 29.52 -3.42
N TRP A 53 5.78 30.22 -3.74
CA TRP A 53 5.83 31.67 -3.70
C TRP A 53 5.20 32.33 -4.93
N ASN A 54 5.13 31.62 -6.05
CA ASN A 54 4.66 32.12 -7.34
C ASN A 54 3.67 31.17 -8.02
N PRO A 55 2.54 30.79 -7.39
CA PRO A 55 1.64 29.78 -7.95
C PRO A 55 1.08 30.15 -9.31
N GLY A 56 0.84 31.44 -9.57
CA GLY A 56 0.35 31.92 -10.87
C GLY A 56 1.31 31.75 -12.06
N LEU A 57 2.56 31.34 -11.81
CA LEU A 57 3.51 31.06 -12.89
C LEU A 57 3.49 29.58 -13.32
N ALA A 58 2.88 28.68 -12.53
CA ALA A 58 2.96 27.23 -12.72
C ALA A 58 2.46 26.79 -14.11
N ASP A 59 1.41 27.39 -14.62
CA ASP A 59 0.81 27.05 -15.92
C ASP A 59 1.84 27.11 -17.08
N ARG A 60 2.79 28.04 -17.00
CA ARG A 60 3.82 28.24 -18.02
C ARG A 60 4.86 27.13 -18.06
N TYR A 61 4.93 26.32 -17.00
CA TYR A 61 5.96 25.30 -16.80
C TYR A 61 5.47 23.87 -17.01
N LEU A 62 4.21 23.67 -17.39
CA LEU A 62 3.65 22.35 -17.67
C LEU A 62 4.27 21.66 -18.89
N GLY A 63 4.92 22.41 -19.78
CA GLY A 63 5.68 21.90 -20.93
C GLY A 63 7.20 21.97 -20.75
N HIS A 64 7.73 22.18 -19.55
CA HIS A 64 9.16 22.30 -19.31
C HIS A 64 9.91 21.00 -19.66
N PRO A 65 11.12 21.03 -20.26
CA PRO A 65 11.86 19.80 -20.64
C PRO A 65 12.17 18.91 -19.42
N HIS A 66 12.49 19.47 -18.28
CA HIS A 66 12.76 18.70 -17.08
C HIS A 66 11.48 18.25 -16.37
N PHE A 67 11.35 16.94 -16.16
CA PHE A 67 10.15 16.32 -15.58
C PHE A 67 9.82 16.83 -14.17
N GLU A 68 10.82 17.04 -13.31
CA GLU A 68 10.58 17.53 -11.93
C GLU A 68 9.90 18.90 -11.94
N VAL A 69 10.29 19.79 -12.88
CA VAL A 69 9.64 21.10 -13.01
C VAL A 69 8.19 20.91 -13.42
N ARG A 70 7.88 20.05 -14.43
CA ARG A 70 6.50 19.75 -14.83
C ARG A 70 5.69 19.13 -13.67
N ALA A 71 6.26 18.15 -12.98
CA ALA A 71 5.62 17.46 -11.87
C ALA A 71 5.29 18.38 -10.70
N ILE A 72 6.20 19.31 -10.38
CA ILE A 72 6.00 20.26 -9.31
C ILE A 72 5.04 21.37 -9.75
N ALA A 73 5.18 21.90 -10.97
CA ALA A 73 4.25 22.88 -11.53
C ALA A 73 2.81 22.34 -11.52
N ALA A 74 2.61 21.05 -11.83
CA ALA A 74 1.30 20.41 -11.79
C ALA A 74 0.62 20.50 -10.41
N LYS A 75 1.37 20.67 -9.31
CA LYS A 75 0.79 20.85 -7.96
C LYS A 75 0.08 22.21 -7.80
N PHE A 76 0.50 23.21 -8.55
CA PHE A 76 0.06 24.60 -8.39
C PHE A 76 -0.77 25.12 -9.58
N ALA A 77 -0.60 24.52 -10.76
CA ALA A 77 -1.21 24.93 -12.01
C ALA A 77 -2.74 24.89 -11.99
N ASN A 78 -3.34 25.58 -12.94
CA ASN A 78 -4.78 25.53 -13.17
C ASN A 78 -5.23 24.10 -13.47
N VAL A 79 -6.23 23.61 -12.72
CA VAL A 79 -6.76 22.24 -12.83
C VAL A 79 -7.25 21.89 -14.23
N PHE A 80 -7.74 22.86 -14.99
CA PHE A 80 -8.23 22.65 -16.37
C PHE A 80 -7.11 22.31 -17.36
N LEU A 81 -5.84 22.59 -17.04
CA LEU A 81 -4.70 22.26 -17.88
C LEU A 81 -4.12 20.87 -17.57
N LEU A 82 -4.37 20.32 -16.38
CA LEU A 82 -3.78 19.07 -15.91
C LEU A 82 -4.16 17.82 -16.73
N PRO A 83 -5.34 17.71 -17.37
CA PRO A 83 -5.67 16.53 -18.18
C PRO A 83 -4.67 16.22 -19.29
N THR A 84 -3.96 17.20 -19.81
CA THR A 84 -2.92 17.03 -20.85
C THR A 84 -1.71 16.27 -20.30
N LEU A 85 -1.40 16.42 -19.01
CA LEU A 85 -0.27 15.77 -18.36
C LEU A 85 -0.53 14.29 -18.00
N LEU A 86 -1.73 13.77 -18.19
CA LEU A 86 -2.01 12.34 -17.97
C LEU A 86 -1.36 11.45 -19.04
N ALA A 87 -0.86 12.02 -20.12
CA ALA A 87 -0.09 11.34 -21.16
C ALA A 87 1.40 11.72 -21.13
N ASP A 88 1.87 12.38 -20.07
CA ASP A 88 3.29 12.72 -19.94
C ASP A 88 4.15 11.46 -19.94
N VAL A 89 5.34 11.55 -20.50
CA VAL A 89 6.29 10.43 -20.55
C VAL A 89 6.75 9.99 -19.14
N ASP A 90 6.78 10.92 -18.19
CA ASP A 90 7.24 10.69 -16.83
C ASP A 90 6.07 10.37 -15.91
N GLU A 91 6.19 9.26 -15.16
CA GLU A 91 5.17 8.77 -14.23
C GLU A 91 4.90 9.74 -13.07
N THR A 92 5.92 10.48 -12.64
CA THR A 92 5.77 11.44 -11.53
C THR A 92 4.90 12.61 -11.94
N VAL A 93 4.99 13.02 -13.20
CA VAL A 93 4.15 14.08 -13.78
C VAL A 93 2.70 13.61 -13.87
N ARG A 94 2.47 12.40 -14.45
CA ARG A 94 1.12 11.81 -14.55
C ARG A 94 0.45 11.70 -13.19
N TRP A 95 1.20 11.21 -12.17
CA TRP A 95 0.69 11.12 -10.81
C TRP A 95 0.34 12.49 -10.20
N ASN A 96 1.23 13.48 -10.29
CA ASN A 96 0.98 14.80 -9.72
C ASN A 96 -0.22 15.51 -10.40
N ALA A 97 -0.47 15.23 -11.67
CA ALA A 97 -1.64 15.73 -12.36
C ALA A 97 -2.93 15.04 -11.88
N VAL A 98 -2.97 13.71 -11.88
CA VAL A 98 -4.21 12.96 -11.58
C VAL A 98 -4.71 13.18 -10.16
N ARG A 99 -3.83 13.34 -9.17
CA ARG A 99 -4.23 13.54 -7.76
C ARG A 99 -5.03 14.82 -7.51
N ARG A 100 -4.99 15.79 -8.43
CA ARG A 100 -5.73 17.05 -8.37
C ARG A 100 -6.99 17.04 -9.23
N LEU A 101 -7.12 16.03 -10.09
CA LEU A 101 -8.23 15.90 -11.01
C LEU A 101 -9.42 15.14 -10.38
N PRO A 102 -10.63 15.36 -10.87
CA PRO A 102 -11.79 14.54 -10.51
C PRO A 102 -11.52 13.05 -10.74
N LYS A 103 -12.09 12.19 -9.89
CA LYS A 103 -11.86 10.73 -9.84
C LYS A 103 -11.99 10.02 -11.20
N ARG A 104 -12.87 10.49 -12.10
CA ARG A 104 -13.01 9.95 -13.47
C ARG A 104 -11.69 9.92 -14.27
N TYR A 105 -10.73 10.78 -13.93
CA TYR A 105 -9.42 10.79 -14.58
C TYR A 105 -8.50 9.70 -14.02
N ALA A 106 -8.64 9.35 -12.75
CA ALA A 106 -7.92 8.22 -12.15
C ALA A 106 -8.32 6.89 -12.82
N LEU A 107 -9.57 6.71 -13.20
CA LEU A 107 -10.03 5.53 -13.95
C LEU A 107 -9.25 5.31 -15.26
N ARG A 108 -8.79 6.38 -15.91
CA ARG A 108 -7.99 6.29 -17.14
C ARG A 108 -6.57 5.76 -16.92
N LEU A 109 -6.05 5.88 -15.69
CA LEU A 109 -4.70 5.46 -15.30
C LEU A 109 -4.67 4.10 -14.56
N GLN A 110 -5.78 3.37 -14.51
CA GLN A 110 -5.82 2.00 -13.97
C GLN A 110 -4.88 1.04 -14.71
N LYS A 111 -4.59 1.34 -15.98
CA LYS A 111 -3.68 0.57 -16.85
C LYS A 111 -2.43 1.38 -17.21
N ASP A 112 -2.01 2.30 -16.35
CA ASP A 112 -0.77 3.05 -16.56
C ASP A 112 0.42 2.07 -16.72
N PRO A 113 1.36 2.31 -17.65
CA PRO A 113 2.50 1.43 -17.81
C PRO A 113 3.39 1.33 -16.56
N HIS A 114 3.37 2.36 -15.72
CA HIS A 114 4.21 2.39 -14.52
C HIS A 114 3.43 1.94 -13.27
N ARG A 115 3.91 0.89 -12.59
CA ARG A 115 3.26 0.31 -11.40
C ARG A 115 3.02 1.33 -10.27
N GLU A 116 3.94 2.27 -10.07
CA GLU A 116 3.81 3.29 -9.03
C GLU A 116 2.58 4.19 -9.26
N VAL A 117 2.27 4.49 -10.52
CA VAL A 117 1.04 5.23 -10.87
C VAL A 117 -0.17 4.35 -10.57
N ARG A 118 -0.17 3.08 -11.01
CA ARG A 118 -1.28 2.17 -10.75
C ARG A 118 -1.53 1.98 -9.25
N MET A 119 -0.48 1.77 -8.42
CA MET A 119 -0.61 1.66 -6.96
C MET A 119 -1.26 2.91 -6.34
N ARG A 120 -0.84 4.09 -6.79
CA ARG A 120 -1.38 5.34 -6.28
C ARG A 120 -2.80 5.59 -6.78
N VAL A 121 -3.13 5.18 -7.99
CA VAL A 121 -4.49 5.23 -8.55
C VAL A 121 -5.44 4.41 -7.68
N VAL A 122 -5.04 3.22 -7.20
CA VAL A 122 -5.83 2.44 -6.24
C VAL A 122 -6.25 3.27 -5.03
N THR A 123 -5.42 4.22 -4.58
CA THR A 123 -5.74 5.07 -3.42
C THR A 123 -6.82 6.13 -3.71
N LEU A 124 -7.09 6.41 -4.97
CA LEU A 124 -8.09 7.39 -5.41
C LEU A 124 -9.44 6.74 -5.79
N LEU A 125 -9.46 5.41 -5.92
CA LEU A 125 -10.63 4.65 -6.36
C LEU A 125 -11.26 3.88 -5.18
N ASP A 126 -12.55 3.57 -5.30
CA ASP A 126 -13.31 2.87 -4.26
C ASP A 126 -14.27 1.83 -4.87
N GLY A 127 -14.69 0.86 -4.04
CA GLY A 127 -15.72 -0.12 -4.38
C GLY A 127 -15.44 -0.86 -5.69
N ASP A 128 -16.42 -0.89 -6.57
CA ASP A 128 -16.36 -1.60 -7.85
C ASP A 128 -15.35 -1.03 -8.85
N GLU A 129 -14.92 0.22 -8.65
CA GLU A 129 -13.89 0.85 -9.48
C GLU A 129 -12.53 0.14 -9.37
N LEU A 130 -12.31 -0.60 -8.28
CA LEU A 130 -11.09 -1.39 -8.06
C LEU A 130 -11.11 -2.76 -8.77
N LEU A 131 -12.28 -3.22 -9.22
CA LEU A 131 -12.42 -4.56 -9.85
C LEU A 131 -11.51 -4.78 -11.06
N PRO A 132 -11.27 -3.80 -11.96
CA PRO A 132 -10.34 -4.01 -13.07
C PRO A 132 -8.87 -4.22 -12.64
N MET A 133 -8.53 -3.90 -11.38
CA MET A 133 -7.17 -3.97 -10.86
C MET A 133 -6.91 -5.20 -9.95
N VAL A 134 -7.91 -6.05 -9.71
CA VAL A 134 -7.75 -7.28 -8.90
C VAL A 134 -6.83 -8.32 -9.56
N SER A 135 -6.66 -8.23 -10.88
CA SER A 135 -5.79 -9.10 -11.68
C SER A 135 -4.63 -8.30 -12.31
N ASP A 136 -4.17 -7.23 -11.67
CA ASP A 136 -3.00 -6.48 -12.15
C ASP A 136 -1.78 -7.40 -12.27
N GLU A 137 -0.94 -7.16 -13.27
CA GLU A 137 0.27 -7.95 -13.50
C GLU A 137 1.25 -7.88 -12.31
N ASP A 138 1.33 -6.72 -11.65
CA ASP A 138 2.20 -6.49 -10.50
C ASP A 138 1.49 -6.88 -9.20
N TYR A 139 2.08 -7.82 -8.45
CA TYR A 139 1.51 -8.32 -7.20
C TYR A 139 1.34 -7.23 -6.15
N TYR A 140 2.20 -6.21 -6.15
CA TYR A 140 2.13 -5.15 -5.16
C TYR A 140 0.94 -4.23 -5.42
N VAL A 141 0.57 -4.01 -6.69
CA VAL A 141 -0.70 -3.35 -7.04
C VAL A 141 -1.87 -4.18 -6.52
N ARG A 142 -1.90 -5.52 -6.78
CA ARG A 142 -2.94 -6.41 -6.27
C ARG A 142 -3.01 -6.42 -4.74
N LEU A 143 -1.85 -6.34 -4.05
CA LEU A 143 -1.78 -6.24 -2.60
C LEU A 143 -2.45 -4.95 -2.07
N VAL A 144 -2.21 -3.81 -2.74
CA VAL A 144 -2.85 -2.54 -2.37
C VAL A 144 -4.35 -2.60 -2.65
N VAL A 145 -4.77 -3.22 -3.77
CA VAL A 145 -6.18 -3.48 -4.07
C VAL A 145 -6.82 -4.34 -2.99
N ALA A 146 -6.20 -5.47 -2.60
CA ALA A 146 -6.70 -6.36 -1.55
C ALA A 146 -6.88 -5.66 -0.20
N ARG A 147 -6.09 -4.63 0.09
CA ARG A 147 -6.21 -3.80 1.31
C ARG A 147 -7.38 -2.82 1.26
N ARG A 148 -7.91 -2.49 0.10
CA ARG A 148 -8.90 -1.42 -0.08
C ARG A 148 -10.25 -1.86 -0.60
N ILE A 149 -10.28 -2.88 -1.46
CA ILE A 149 -11.53 -3.38 -2.07
C ILE A 149 -12.54 -3.80 -0.98
N ALA A 150 -13.82 -3.65 -1.27
CA ALA A 150 -14.87 -4.03 -0.34
C ALA A 150 -14.81 -5.54 0.01
N PRO A 151 -14.99 -5.93 1.30
CA PRO A 151 -14.86 -7.33 1.74
C PRO A 151 -15.64 -8.35 0.89
N PRO A 152 -16.88 -8.10 0.43
CA PRO A 152 -17.61 -9.05 -0.42
C PRO A 152 -16.95 -9.32 -1.78
N LEU A 153 -16.08 -8.43 -2.25
CA LEU A 153 -15.39 -8.57 -3.54
C LEU A 153 -14.05 -9.31 -3.43
N LEU A 154 -13.54 -9.53 -2.21
CA LEU A 154 -12.28 -10.23 -1.95
C LEU A 154 -12.28 -11.69 -2.40
N GLY A 155 -13.45 -12.30 -2.54
CA GLY A 155 -13.58 -13.65 -3.09
C GLY A 155 -12.94 -13.83 -4.48
N ARG A 156 -12.73 -12.75 -5.22
CA ARG A 156 -12.03 -12.75 -6.52
C ARG A 156 -10.51 -12.89 -6.42
N MET A 157 -9.96 -12.78 -5.19
CA MET A 157 -8.52 -12.76 -4.93
C MET A 157 -8.07 -13.89 -3.97
N ILE A 158 -8.94 -14.84 -3.66
CA ILE A 158 -8.61 -15.98 -2.77
C ILE A 158 -7.53 -16.90 -3.34
N ASP A 159 -7.45 -17.00 -4.67
CA ASP A 159 -6.50 -17.82 -5.42
C ASP A 159 -5.36 -16.98 -6.02
N ASP A 160 -5.08 -15.80 -5.47
CA ASP A 160 -3.96 -14.98 -5.97
C ASP A 160 -2.64 -15.78 -5.94
N PRO A 161 -1.81 -15.70 -6.98
CA PRO A 161 -0.54 -16.44 -7.01
C PRO A 161 0.38 -16.08 -5.84
N GLU A 162 0.29 -14.85 -5.31
CA GLU A 162 1.16 -14.38 -4.24
C GLU A 162 0.56 -14.62 -2.84
N ALA A 163 1.29 -15.32 -1.99
CA ALA A 163 0.86 -15.61 -0.62
C ALA A 163 0.59 -14.34 0.21
N GLU A 164 1.35 -13.27 -0.01
CA GLU A 164 1.15 -12.00 0.68
C GLU A 164 -0.20 -11.36 0.35
N VAL A 165 -0.65 -11.47 -0.90
CA VAL A 165 -1.98 -11.00 -1.31
C VAL A 165 -3.05 -11.87 -0.66
N ARG A 166 -2.94 -13.21 -0.75
CA ARG A 166 -3.89 -14.15 -0.14
C ARG A 166 -3.98 -13.97 1.39
N ARG A 167 -2.86 -13.68 2.06
CA ARG A 167 -2.85 -13.37 3.50
C ARG A 167 -3.67 -12.14 3.84
N VAL A 168 -3.57 -11.07 3.05
CA VAL A 168 -4.40 -9.86 3.23
C VAL A 168 -5.87 -10.17 2.94
N VAL A 169 -6.13 -10.99 1.93
CA VAL A 169 -7.48 -11.48 1.63
C VAL A 169 -8.04 -12.24 2.82
N ALA A 170 -7.31 -13.24 3.35
CA ALA A 170 -7.73 -14.02 4.51
C ALA A 170 -8.04 -13.15 5.73
N ARG A 171 -7.26 -12.07 5.94
CA ARG A 171 -7.49 -11.10 7.04
C ARG A 171 -8.79 -10.33 6.93
N ARG A 172 -9.28 -10.08 5.72
CA ARG A 172 -10.42 -9.19 5.45
C ARG A 172 -11.66 -9.88 4.89
N LEU A 173 -11.52 -11.11 4.45
CA LEU A 173 -12.60 -11.90 3.85
C LEU A 173 -13.76 -12.07 4.86
N PRO A 174 -15.03 -12.02 4.45
CA PRO A 174 -16.16 -12.34 5.32
C PRO A 174 -16.01 -13.76 5.94
N ASP A 175 -16.38 -13.93 7.23
CA ASP A 175 -16.14 -15.16 7.98
C ASP A 175 -16.70 -16.41 7.31
N GLY A 176 -17.88 -16.31 6.71
CA GLY A 176 -18.50 -17.44 5.98
C GLY A 176 -17.69 -17.96 4.77
N TRP A 177 -16.68 -17.24 4.33
CA TRP A 177 -15.85 -17.62 3.17
C TRP A 177 -14.46 -18.10 3.57
N LEU A 178 -14.08 -17.99 4.85
CA LEU A 178 -12.74 -18.35 5.35
C LEU A 178 -12.42 -19.83 5.13
N LEU A 179 -13.41 -20.71 5.18
CA LEU A 179 -13.22 -22.15 4.92
C LEU A 179 -12.65 -22.44 3.52
N GLY A 180 -12.88 -21.55 2.54
CA GLY A 180 -12.27 -21.67 1.22
C GLY A 180 -10.75 -21.54 1.21
N MET A 181 -10.15 -20.97 2.27
CA MET A 181 -8.71 -20.76 2.40
C MET A 181 -8.05 -21.63 3.50
N ILE A 182 -8.78 -22.55 4.11
CA ILE A 182 -8.28 -23.37 5.24
C ILE A 182 -7.12 -24.28 4.84
N ASN A 183 -7.05 -24.70 3.58
CA ASN A 183 -6.02 -25.56 3.03
C ASN A 183 -5.02 -24.80 2.14
N ASP A 184 -4.85 -23.50 2.34
CA ASP A 184 -3.87 -22.72 1.56
C ASP A 184 -2.47 -23.37 1.65
N CYS A 185 -1.75 -23.36 0.53
CA CYS A 185 -0.40 -23.93 0.47
C CYS A 185 0.59 -23.21 1.39
N ASP A 186 0.38 -21.90 1.65
CA ASP A 186 1.25 -21.10 2.51
C ASP A 186 0.77 -21.10 3.98
N ALA A 187 1.66 -21.44 4.88
CA ALA A 187 1.36 -21.52 6.32
C ALA A 187 0.98 -20.16 6.91
N SER A 188 1.49 -19.04 6.39
CA SER A 188 1.13 -17.71 6.89
C SER A 188 -0.31 -17.32 6.54
N VAL A 189 -0.82 -17.81 5.42
CA VAL A 189 -2.22 -17.65 5.03
C VAL A 189 -3.12 -18.49 5.93
N ARG A 190 -2.78 -19.80 6.12
CA ARG A 190 -3.54 -20.69 7.01
C ARG A 190 -3.55 -20.19 8.45
N LEU A 191 -2.44 -19.60 8.93
CA LEU A 191 -2.40 -18.99 10.27
C LEU A 191 -3.37 -17.80 10.39
N GLU A 192 -3.43 -16.95 9.39
CA GLU A 192 -4.39 -15.83 9.37
C GLU A 192 -5.84 -16.32 9.38
N VAL A 193 -6.13 -17.40 8.63
CA VAL A 193 -7.42 -18.08 8.65
C VAL A 193 -7.71 -18.66 10.04
N ALA A 194 -6.76 -19.40 10.63
CA ALA A 194 -6.89 -20.01 11.94
C ALA A 194 -7.24 -18.99 13.04
N GLN A 195 -6.59 -17.84 13.02
CA GLN A 195 -6.82 -16.76 13.99
C GLN A 195 -8.26 -16.19 13.94
N ARG A 196 -8.95 -16.36 12.83
CA ARG A 196 -10.30 -15.85 12.61
C ARG A 196 -11.40 -16.89 12.70
N LEU A 197 -11.10 -18.17 12.53
CA LEU A 197 -12.08 -19.25 12.64
C LEU A 197 -12.68 -19.32 14.05
N SER A 198 -13.96 -19.73 14.14
CA SER A 198 -14.57 -20.03 15.42
C SER A 198 -13.93 -21.27 16.05
N PRO A 199 -13.94 -21.39 17.40
CA PRO A 199 -13.30 -22.52 18.10
C PRO A 199 -13.73 -23.91 17.61
N GLU A 200 -14.99 -24.05 17.20
CA GLU A 200 -15.57 -25.30 16.71
C GLU A 200 -14.96 -25.73 15.38
N VAL A 201 -14.84 -24.77 14.46
CA VAL A 201 -14.30 -24.98 13.10
C VAL A 201 -12.78 -25.08 13.12
N LEU A 202 -12.13 -24.35 14.03
CA LEU A 202 -10.68 -24.31 14.18
C LEU A 202 -10.08 -25.71 14.43
N THR A 203 -10.83 -26.64 15.04
CA THR A 203 -10.41 -28.03 15.26
C THR A 203 -10.05 -28.78 13.98
N MET A 204 -10.53 -28.35 12.83
CA MET A 204 -10.14 -28.92 11.52
C MET A 204 -8.62 -28.78 11.25
N LEU A 205 -7.97 -27.78 11.83
CA LEU A 205 -6.53 -27.49 11.69
C LEU A 205 -5.65 -28.15 12.76
N ARG A 206 -6.18 -29.03 13.61
CA ARG A 206 -5.43 -29.69 14.71
C ARG A 206 -4.22 -30.53 14.24
N ARG A 207 -4.18 -30.92 12.97
CA ARG A 207 -3.09 -31.68 12.35
C ARG A 207 -2.32 -30.86 11.30
N ASP A 208 -2.41 -29.54 11.34
CA ASP A 208 -1.65 -28.69 10.41
C ASP A 208 -0.15 -28.97 10.56
N PRO A 209 0.61 -29.02 9.45
CA PRO A 209 2.05 -29.20 9.52
C PRO A 209 2.78 -28.07 10.27
N ASP A 210 2.22 -26.87 10.31
CA ASP A 210 2.81 -25.74 11.03
C ASP A 210 2.37 -25.72 12.50
N TRP A 211 3.34 -25.75 13.41
CA TRP A 211 3.09 -25.75 14.85
C TRP A 211 2.35 -24.52 15.35
N ARG A 212 2.53 -23.35 14.71
CA ARG A 212 1.84 -22.10 15.09
C ARG A 212 0.34 -22.21 14.92
N ILE A 213 -0.09 -22.91 13.88
CA ILE A 213 -1.50 -23.17 13.60
C ILE A 213 -2.06 -24.16 14.62
N ARG A 214 -1.32 -25.26 14.91
CA ARG A 214 -1.72 -26.19 15.97
C ARG A 214 -1.75 -25.54 17.36
N TYR A 215 -0.85 -24.57 17.61
CA TYR A 215 -0.87 -23.75 18.83
C TYR A 215 -2.16 -22.90 18.93
N GLU A 216 -2.62 -22.28 17.84
CA GLU A 216 -3.92 -21.58 17.79
C GLU A 216 -5.07 -22.54 18.15
N VAL A 217 -5.08 -23.76 17.60
CA VAL A 217 -6.06 -24.79 17.96
C VAL A 217 -5.97 -25.12 19.45
N ALA A 218 -4.77 -25.42 19.96
CA ALA A 218 -4.56 -25.75 21.39
C ALA A 218 -5.02 -24.62 22.31
N SER A 219 -4.86 -23.37 21.87
CA SER A 219 -5.19 -22.18 22.67
C SER A 219 -6.69 -21.86 22.68
N ARG A 220 -7.45 -22.20 21.63
CA ARG A 220 -8.82 -21.68 21.42
C ARG A 220 -9.89 -22.75 21.31
N ALA A 221 -9.58 -23.95 20.80
CA ALA A 221 -10.57 -25.01 20.66
C ALA A 221 -11.07 -25.51 22.01
N ALA A 222 -12.18 -26.26 22.05
CA ALA A 222 -12.70 -26.84 23.28
C ALA A 222 -11.73 -27.85 23.89
N ALA A 223 -11.56 -27.84 25.23
CA ALA A 223 -10.61 -28.74 25.94
C ALA A 223 -10.89 -30.23 25.69
N SER A 224 -12.13 -30.59 25.32
CA SER A 224 -12.51 -31.96 24.94
C SER A 224 -11.86 -32.44 23.64
N GLU A 225 -11.43 -31.53 22.80
CA GLU A 225 -10.88 -31.76 21.45
C GLU A 225 -9.34 -31.72 21.42
N LEU A 226 -8.68 -31.57 22.60
CA LEU A 226 -7.24 -31.34 22.69
C LEU A 226 -6.42 -32.57 23.06
N SER A 227 -7.02 -33.78 23.17
CA SER A 227 -6.34 -34.97 23.64
C SER A 227 -5.12 -35.36 22.80
N ASP A 228 -5.19 -35.24 21.50
CA ASP A 228 -4.09 -35.50 20.56
C ASP A 228 -2.99 -34.44 20.64
N LEU A 229 -3.34 -33.17 20.84
CA LEU A 229 -2.39 -32.07 20.99
C LEU A 229 -1.66 -32.09 22.36
N ALA A 230 -2.18 -32.81 23.36
CA ALA A 230 -1.48 -33.04 24.63
C ALA A 230 -0.21 -33.90 24.46
N GLU A 231 -0.06 -34.57 23.32
CA GLU A 231 1.12 -35.36 22.91
C GLU A 231 1.78 -34.82 21.65
N ASP A 232 1.55 -33.53 21.32
CA ASP A 232 2.11 -32.90 20.13
C ASP A 232 3.64 -32.94 20.11
N GLN A 233 4.23 -33.02 18.91
CA GLN A 233 5.68 -33.00 18.74
C GLN A 233 6.33 -31.64 19.13
N ASP A 234 5.58 -30.55 19.10
CA ASP A 234 6.03 -29.21 19.53
C ASP A 234 5.76 -29.03 21.04
N SER A 235 6.75 -28.53 21.79
CA SER A 235 6.66 -28.39 23.24
C SER A 235 5.64 -27.36 23.70
N LEU A 236 5.52 -26.25 22.96
CA LEU A 236 4.59 -25.15 23.29
C LEU A 236 3.15 -25.60 23.08
N VAL A 237 2.89 -26.31 21.97
CA VAL A 237 1.57 -26.87 21.68
C VAL A 237 1.16 -27.87 22.79
N ARG A 238 2.06 -28.80 23.17
CA ARG A 238 1.80 -29.75 24.26
C ARG A 238 1.48 -29.06 25.57
N GLU A 239 2.29 -28.08 25.93
CA GLU A 239 2.14 -27.38 27.23
C GLU A 239 0.76 -26.72 27.34
N VAL A 240 0.37 -25.94 26.29
CA VAL A 240 -0.94 -25.30 26.28
C VAL A 240 -2.09 -26.30 26.27
N ALA A 241 -2.00 -27.35 25.47
CA ALA A 241 -3.03 -28.39 25.43
C ALA A 241 -3.20 -29.07 26.79
N ARG A 242 -2.10 -29.52 27.42
CA ARG A 242 -2.12 -30.18 28.75
C ARG A 242 -2.68 -29.29 29.85
N ALA A 243 -2.26 -28.03 29.89
CA ALA A 243 -2.77 -27.07 30.86
C ALA A 243 -4.31 -26.92 30.77
N ARG A 244 -4.85 -26.86 29.54
CA ARG A 244 -6.30 -26.69 29.32
C ARG A 244 -7.10 -27.95 29.61
N VAL A 245 -6.54 -29.15 29.33
CA VAL A 245 -7.16 -30.43 29.65
C VAL A 245 -7.20 -30.64 31.16
N SER A 246 -6.11 -30.32 31.91
CA SER A 246 -6.02 -30.45 33.37
C SER A 246 -7.06 -29.63 34.11
N VAL A 247 -7.20 -28.35 33.73
CA VAL A 247 -8.21 -27.41 34.31
C VAL A 247 -9.64 -27.94 34.14
N ARG A 248 -9.91 -28.65 33.04
CA ARG A 248 -11.23 -29.27 32.81
C ARG A 248 -11.48 -30.43 33.79
N LEU A 249 -10.48 -31.31 34.04
CA LEU A 249 -10.62 -32.45 34.93
C LEU A 249 -10.91 -32.02 36.38
N GLU A 250 -10.23 -30.98 36.86
CA GLU A 250 -10.46 -30.40 38.18
C GLU A 250 -11.87 -29.81 38.35
N ARG A 251 -12.38 -29.13 37.33
CA ARG A 251 -13.75 -28.55 37.35
C ARG A 251 -14.84 -29.64 37.26
N GLY A 252 -14.56 -30.74 36.56
CA GLY A 252 -15.49 -31.86 36.43
C GLY A 252 -15.62 -32.68 37.71
N SER A 253 -14.55 -32.78 38.52
CA SER A 253 -14.54 -33.53 39.80
C SER A 253 -15.19 -32.73 40.97
N GLY A 254 -15.27 -31.40 40.86
CA GLY A 254 -15.86 -30.55 41.91
C GLY A 254 -17.39 -30.37 41.84
N SER A 255 -18.07 -30.95 40.82
CA SER A 255 -19.54 -30.82 40.65
C SER A 255 -20.35 -32.05 41.16
N SER A 256 -19.73 -32.95 41.93
CA SER A 256 -20.36 -34.17 42.43
C SER A 256 -20.33 -34.20 43.98
N ALA A 257 -20.58 -33.07 44.64
CA ALA A 257 -20.75 -32.98 46.10
C ALA A 257 -22.07 -32.28 46.42
#